data_31302652262d0d4968bfbd59577c37b3
#
_entry.id   31302652262d0d4968bfbd59577c37b3
#
_cell.length_a   1.000
_cell.length_b   1.000
_cell.length_c   1.000
_cell.angle_alpha   90.00
_cell.angle_beta   90.00
_cell.angle_gamma   90.00
#
_symmetry.space_group_name_H-M   'P 1'
#
loop_
_entity.id
_entity.type
_entity.pdbx_description
1 polymer ?
#
loop_
_entity_poly.entity_id
_entity_poly.type
_entity_poly.pdbx_seq_one_letter_code
_entity_poly.pdbx_strand_id
1 'polypeptide(L)'
;IAGNKKTGEVVWEDASPGMGILHGQWSNPAYGVMGGVPQVVFPGGGGWIYSLEPETGELIWKFDCNPKDSVWELGGRGTRNNILSTPVIYGDRVYVGVGQDPEHGEAGGHLYSIDATGKGDVTATHAVWHLGGKEFNRTMSTAAIDDGLMYITDLSGFLYCLDLETGKKVWTYDAFAAVWGSCYVADGKVYFGDEDGDVAILKAGRKMELLAEINMGSAIYTTPIGVDGVLYIASRNTLFAIAEGK
;
A
#
# COMPACT_ATOMS: atom_id res chain seq x y z
N ILE A 1 -17.08 -4.92 -9.89
CA ILE A 1 -17.51 -5.58 -11.15
C ILE A 1 -16.33 -6.38 -11.70
N ALA A 2 -16.53 -7.65 -12.00
CA ALA A 2 -15.62 -8.46 -12.80
C ALA A 2 -16.15 -8.57 -14.23
N GLY A 3 -15.30 -8.35 -15.20
CA GLY A 3 -15.64 -8.40 -16.62
C GLY A 3 -14.78 -9.41 -17.39
N ASN A 4 -15.36 -10.03 -18.37
CA ASN A 4 -14.63 -10.85 -19.32
C ASN A 4 -13.72 -9.95 -20.18
N LYS A 5 -12.41 -10.10 -20.05
CA LYS A 5 -11.43 -9.23 -20.75
C LYS A 5 -11.47 -9.32 -22.30
N LYS A 6 -12.11 -10.36 -22.86
CA LYS A 6 -12.22 -10.55 -24.32
C LYS A 6 -13.52 -9.99 -24.86
N THR A 7 -14.64 -10.15 -24.13
CA THR A 7 -15.97 -9.77 -24.60
C THR A 7 -16.46 -8.47 -23.97
N GLY A 8 -15.92 -8.08 -22.81
CA GLY A 8 -16.41 -6.96 -22.03
C GLY A 8 -17.69 -7.24 -21.24
N GLU A 9 -18.21 -8.45 -21.31
CA GLU A 9 -19.41 -8.85 -20.57
C GLU A 9 -19.14 -8.92 -19.08
N VAL A 10 -20.09 -8.44 -18.29
CA VAL A 10 -20.05 -8.53 -16.82
C VAL A 10 -20.21 -9.99 -16.42
N VAL A 11 -19.29 -10.50 -15.61
CA VAL A 11 -19.33 -11.87 -15.08
C VAL A 11 -20.07 -11.87 -13.73
N TRP A 12 -19.68 -10.92 -12.84
CA TRP A 12 -20.36 -10.70 -11.56
C TRP A 12 -20.18 -9.25 -11.09
N GLU A 13 -21.03 -8.86 -10.17
CA GLU A 13 -20.98 -7.58 -9.48
C GLU A 13 -21.04 -7.81 -7.98
N ASP A 14 -20.26 -7.04 -7.22
CA ASP A 14 -20.30 -7.00 -5.76
C ASP A 14 -20.55 -5.58 -5.28
N ALA A 15 -21.50 -5.42 -4.38
CA ALA A 15 -21.83 -4.18 -3.70
C ALA A 15 -21.78 -4.37 -2.15
N SER A 16 -21.05 -5.38 -1.67
CA SER A 16 -20.97 -5.71 -0.25
C SER A 16 -20.56 -4.55 0.65
N PRO A 17 -19.66 -3.64 0.24
CA PRO A 17 -19.36 -2.47 1.06
C PRO A 17 -20.57 -1.59 1.33
N GLY A 18 -21.53 -1.53 0.40
CA GLY A 18 -22.78 -0.77 0.56
C GLY A 18 -22.53 0.67 1.01
N MET A 19 -23.17 1.06 2.10
CA MET A 19 -23.00 2.37 2.73
C MET A 19 -21.66 2.52 3.49
N GLY A 20 -20.81 1.50 3.51
CA GLY A 20 -19.50 1.54 4.16
C GLY A 20 -18.44 2.31 3.38
N ILE A 21 -18.67 2.59 2.09
CA ILE A 21 -17.82 3.51 1.31
C ILE A 21 -18.31 4.93 1.58
N LEU A 22 -17.57 5.64 2.41
CA LEU A 22 -18.03 6.88 3.01
C LEU A 22 -17.62 8.12 2.22
N HIS A 23 -16.56 8.02 1.39
CA HIS A 23 -16.08 9.12 0.58
C HIS A 23 -15.71 8.66 -0.82
N GLY A 24 -14.71 7.79 -0.99
CA GLY A 24 -14.24 7.35 -2.29
C GLY A 24 -13.61 5.96 -2.25
N GLN A 25 -13.22 5.50 -3.41
CA GLN A 25 -12.61 4.22 -3.66
C GLN A 25 -11.37 4.46 -4.53
N TRP A 26 -10.17 4.38 -3.94
CA TRP A 26 -8.94 4.82 -4.60
C TRP A 26 -7.99 3.68 -4.93
N SER A 27 -8.05 2.59 -4.17
CA SER A 27 -7.12 1.48 -4.26
C SER A 27 -7.45 0.52 -5.39
N ASN A 28 -6.44 -0.19 -5.86
CA ASN A 28 -6.61 -1.26 -6.83
C ASN A 28 -6.79 -2.62 -6.13
N PRO A 29 -7.56 -3.55 -6.73
CA PRO A 29 -7.59 -4.93 -6.27
C PRO A 29 -6.26 -5.64 -6.52
N ALA A 30 -5.95 -6.62 -5.67
CA ALA A 30 -4.84 -7.54 -5.85
C ALA A 30 -5.37 -8.97 -6.10
N TYR A 31 -4.63 -9.78 -6.84
CA TYR A 31 -4.95 -11.19 -7.08
C TYR A 31 -3.81 -12.09 -6.62
N GLY A 32 -4.14 -13.19 -5.98
CA GLY A 32 -3.17 -14.21 -5.58
C GLY A 32 -3.83 -15.54 -5.22
N VAL A 33 -2.99 -16.54 -4.94
CA VAL A 33 -3.43 -17.84 -4.42
C VAL A 33 -2.92 -17.95 -2.99
N MET A 34 -3.82 -17.99 -2.03
CA MET A 34 -3.49 -18.04 -0.60
C MET A 34 -4.20 -19.24 0.04
N GLY A 35 -3.45 -20.04 0.81
CA GLY A 35 -3.95 -21.31 1.32
C GLY A 35 -4.42 -22.27 0.21
N GLY A 36 -3.83 -22.18 -0.98
CA GLY A 36 -4.25 -22.96 -2.15
C GLY A 36 -5.56 -22.47 -2.82
N VAL A 37 -6.14 -21.34 -2.39
CA VAL A 37 -7.39 -20.79 -2.90
C VAL A 37 -7.09 -19.51 -3.70
N PRO A 38 -7.50 -19.41 -4.99
CA PRO A 38 -7.46 -18.16 -5.75
C PRO A 38 -8.36 -17.10 -5.11
N GLN A 39 -7.86 -15.89 -4.97
CA GLN A 39 -8.55 -14.79 -4.30
C GLN A 39 -8.31 -13.46 -4.99
N VAL A 40 -9.37 -12.67 -5.13
CA VAL A 40 -9.28 -11.23 -5.44
C VAL A 40 -9.44 -10.47 -4.13
N VAL A 41 -8.41 -9.74 -3.73
CA VAL A 41 -8.42 -8.92 -2.52
C VAL A 41 -8.78 -7.49 -2.90
N PHE A 42 -9.91 -7.03 -2.42
CA PHE A 42 -10.47 -5.73 -2.75
C PHE A 42 -10.42 -4.79 -1.53
N PRO A 43 -9.64 -3.70 -1.59
CA PRO A 43 -9.54 -2.71 -0.52
C PRO A 43 -10.67 -1.70 -0.62
N GLY A 44 -11.46 -1.59 0.43
CA GLY A 44 -12.62 -0.70 0.46
C GLY A 44 -12.31 0.71 0.95
N GLY A 45 -12.95 1.71 0.38
CA GLY A 45 -12.86 3.11 0.80
C GLY A 45 -13.35 3.37 2.24
N GLY A 46 -14.09 2.44 2.84
CA GLY A 46 -14.47 2.48 4.25
C GLY A 46 -13.45 1.83 5.21
N GLY A 47 -12.29 1.42 4.71
CA GLY A 47 -11.23 0.79 5.52
C GLY A 47 -11.39 -0.71 5.74
N TRP A 48 -12.29 -1.34 5.03
CA TRP A 48 -12.45 -2.79 4.99
C TRP A 48 -11.67 -3.41 3.83
N ILE A 49 -11.09 -4.58 4.03
CA ILE A 49 -10.61 -5.46 2.97
C ILE A 49 -11.60 -6.61 2.79
N TYR A 50 -11.90 -6.93 1.54
CA TYR A 50 -12.73 -8.04 1.12
C TYR A 50 -11.90 -8.99 0.26
N SER A 51 -11.94 -10.28 0.55
CA SER A 51 -11.41 -11.31 -0.33
C SER A 51 -12.58 -12.03 -0.99
N LEU A 52 -12.55 -12.07 -2.30
CA LEU A 52 -13.63 -12.61 -3.13
C LEU A 52 -13.09 -13.75 -3.99
N GLU A 53 -13.95 -14.73 -4.24
CA GLU A 53 -13.68 -15.78 -5.21
C GLU A 53 -13.68 -15.16 -6.63
N PRO A 54 -12.62 -15.37 -7.45
CA PRO A 54 -12.46 -14.64 -8.70
C PRO A 54 -13.54 -14.89 -9.77
N GLU A 55 -14.11 -16.09 -9.81
CA GLU A 55 -15.07 -16.48 -10.87
C GLU A 55 -16.52 -16.13 -10.49
N THR A 56 -16.86 -16.12 -9.19
CA THR A 56 -18.24 -15.94 -8.72
C THR A 56 -18.49 -14.64 -7.99
N GLY A 57 -17.42 -14.01 -7.45
CA GLY A 57 -17.54 -12.83 -6.58
C GLY A 57 -18.00 -13.16 -5.16
N GLU A 58 -18.11 -14.46 -4.79
CA GLU A 58 -18.51 -14.84 -3.43
C GLU A 58 -17.46 -14.42 -2.41
N LEU A 59 -17.92 -13.90 -1.27
CA LEU A 59 -17.06 -13.48 -0.18
C LEU A 59 -16.38 -14.69 0.45
N ILE A 60 -15.03 -14.69 0.44
CA ILE A 60 -14.23 -15.68 1.17
C ILE A 60 -14.00 -15.19 2.59
N TRP A 61 -13.40 -14.01 2.75
CA TRP A 61 -13.21 -13.36 4.04
C TRP A 61 -13.23 -11.83 3.91
N LYS A 62 -13.39 -11.15 5.05
CA LYS A 62 -13.24 -9.71 5.18
C LYS A 62 -12.53 -9.33 6.46
N PHE A 63 -11.88 -8.17 6.47
CA PHE A 63 -11.13 -7.65 7.61
C PHE A 63 -11.32 -6.13 7.73
N ASP A 64 -11.71 -5.64 8.92
CA ASP A 64 -11.78 -4.21 9.22
C ASP A 64 -10.41 -3.71 9.68
N CYS A 65 -9.77 -2.83 8.88
CA CYS A 65 -8.49 -2.22 9.19
C CYS A 65 -8.61 -1.01 10.12
N ASN A 66 -9.81 -0.66 10.54
CA ASN A 66 -10.01 0.45 11.47
C ASN A 66 -10.11 -0.04 12.91
N PRO A 67 -9.63 0.78 13.88
CA PRO A 67 -9.95 0.58 15.29
C PRO A 67 -11.47 0.53 15.51
N LYS A 68 -11.93 -0.28 16.47
CA LYS A 68 -13.36 -0.47 16.75
C LYS A 68 -14.07 0.80 17.22
N ASP A 69 -13.34 1.73 17.78
CA ASP A 69 -13.81 3.05 18.23
C ASP A 69 -13.70 4.14 17.17
N SER A 70 -13.29 3.77 15.95
CA SER A 70 -13.22 4.72 14.85
C SER A 70 -14.61 5.22 14.46
N VAL A 71 -14.71 6.53 14.26
CA VAL A 71 -15.95 7.21 13.91
C VAL A 71 -15.80 7.87 12.55
N TRP A 72 -16.77 7.69 11.67
CA TRP A 72 -16.87 8.47 10.47
C TRP A 72 -17.76 9.69 10.69
N GLU A 73 -17.27 10.86 10.30
CA GLU A 73 -18.03 12.11 10.27
C GLU A 73 -17.89 12.80 8.92
N LEU A 74 -19.00 13.23 8.36
CA LEU A 74 -18.99 14.01 7.14
C LEU A 74 -18.22 15.33 7.35
N GLY A 75 -17.33 15.67 6.43
CA GLY A 75 -16.48 16.86 6.52
C GLY A 75 -15.19 16.67 7.30
N GLY A 76 -14.75 15.43 7.49
CA GLY A 76 -13.37 15.09 7.89
C GLY A 76 -13.01 15.24 9.36
N ARG A 77 -13.99 15.19 10.27
CA ARG A 77 -13.73 15.23 11.71
C ARG A 77 -13.66 13.85 12.38
N GLY A 78 -13.98 12.81 11.64
CA GLY A 78 -13.96 11.45 12.13
C GLY A 78 -12.54 10.89 12.25
N THR A 79 -12.44 9.73 12.86
CA THR A 79 -11.17 8.99 13.04
C THR A 79 -11.09 7.74 12.16
N ARG A 80 -12.12 7.49 11.34
CA ARG A 80 -12.15 6.34 10.43
C ARG A 80 -11.23 6.58 9.24
N ASN A 81 -10.43 5.58 8.94
CA ASN A 81 -9.46 5.60 7.86
C ASN A 81 -10.00 4.99 6.58
N ASN A 82 -9.36 5.31 5.48
CA ASN A 82 -9.57 4.76 4.14
C ASN A 82 -8.40 3.85 3.76
N ILE A 83 -8.58 2.97 2.82
CA ILE A 83 -7.48 2.25 2.19
C ILE A 83 -7.16 2.95 0.87
N LEU A 84 -6.00 3.58 0.81
CA LEU A 84 -5.53 4.34 -0.35
C LEU A 84 -4.43 3.56 -1.11
N SER A 85 -3.70 2.71 -0.41
CA SER A 85 -2.65 1.86 -0.97
C SER A 85 -3.22 0.59 -1.61
N THR A 86 -2.54 0.05 -2.61
CA THR A 86 -2.86 -1.28 -3.14
C THR A 86 -2.39 -2.36 -2.16
N PRO A 87 -3.21 -3.34 -1.79
CA PRO A 87 -2.78 -4.47 -0.98
C PRO A 87 -1.70 -5.28 -1.70
N VAL A 88 -0.71 -5.75 -0.95
CA VAL A 88 0.34 -6.63 -1.47
C VAL A 88 0.14 -8.04 -0.93
N ILE A 89 0.12 -9.01 -1.83
CA ILE A 89 0.03 -10.44 -1.50
C ILE A 89 1.44 -11.03 -1.54
N TYR A 90 1.86 -11.64 -0.43
CA TYR A 90 3.12 -12.38 -0.36
C TYR A 90 2.94 -13.63 0.50
N GLY A 91 3.17 -14.80 -0.10
CA GLY A 91 2.78 -16.07 0.53
C GLY A 91 1.28 -16.11 0.81
N ASP A 92 0.91 -16.56 1.98
CA ASP A 92 -0.49 -16.64 2.45
C ASP A 92 -0.94 -15.38 3.21
N ARG A 93 -0.26 -14.25 3.01
CA ARG A 93 -0.54 -13.00 3.71
C ARG A 93 -0.89 -11.86 2.77
N VAL A 94 -1.72 -10.96 3.29
CA VAL A 94 -2.03 -9.65 2.68
C VAL A 94 -1.43 -8.56 3.55
N TYR A 95 -0.69 -7.64 2.93
CA TYR A 95 -0.10 -6.48 3.57
C TYR A 95 -0.77 -5.21 3.05
N VAL A 96 -1.20 -4.34 3.95
CA VAL A 96 -1.93 -3.13 3.57
C VAL A 96 -1.67 -1.98 4.52
N GLY A 97 -1.35 -0.82 3.95
CA GLY A 97 -1.29 0.46 4.65
C GLY A 97 -2.66 1.15 4.62
N VAL A 98 -3.02 1.82 5.70
CA VAL A 98 -4.31 2.45 5.91
C VAL A 98 -4.12 3.82 6.53
N GLY A 99 -4.94 4.79 6.14
CA GLY A 99 -4.90 6.12 6.70
C GLY A 99 -6.07 6.96 6.21
N GLN A 100 -6.26 8.13 6.80
CA GLN A 100 -7.20 9.11 6.25
C GLN A 100 -6.64 9.69 4.95
N ASP A 101 -7.53 9.92 3.99
CA ASP A 101 -7.13 10.66 2.80
C ASP A 101 -6.72 12.10 3.17
N PRO A 102 -5.86 12.74 2.35
CA PRO A 102 -5.28 14.04 2.69
C PRO A 102 -6.31 15.16 2.87
N GLU A 103 -7.52 15.03 2.33
CA GLU A 103 -8.56 16.05 2.44
C GLU A 103 -9.35 15.95 3.74
N HIS A 104 -9.28 14.82 4.46
CA HIS A 104 -10.16 14.54 5.61
C HIS A 104 -9.47 14.50 6.97
N GLY A 105 -8.19 14.75 7.07
CA GLY A 105 -7.51 14.87 8.36
C GLY A 105 -6.19 14.10 8.45
N GLU A 106 -5.65 14.05 9.65
CA GLU A 106 -4.32 13.49 9.96
C GLU A 106 -4.38 12.45 11.08
N ALA A 107 -5.44 11.64 11.12
CA ALA A 107 -5.47 10.52 12.06
C ALA A 107 -4.29 9.57 11.80
N GLY A 108 -3.81 8.94 12.87
CA GLY A 108 -2.71 7.96 12.78
C GLY A 108 -3.02 6.86 11.79
N GLY A 109 -2.03 6.48 11.00
CA GLY A 109 -2.16 5.38 10.05
C GLY A 109 -2.09 4.02 10.71
N HIS A 110 -2.37 3.00 9.93
CA HIS A 110 -2.23 1.61 10.32
C HIS A 110 -1.57 0.81 9.20
N LEU A 111 -0.78 -0.17 9.57
CA LEU A 111 -0.18 -1.13 8.65
C LEU A 111 -0.43 -2.54 9.18
N TYR A 112 -1.02 -3.38 8.37
CA TYR A 112 -1.39 -4.74 8.75
C TYR A 112 -0.67 -5.79 7.91
N SER A 113 -0.35 -6.91 8.55
CA SER A 113 -0.15 -8.21 7.92
C SER A 113 -1.33 -9.09 8.33
N ILE A 114 -2.08 -9.57 7.36
CA ILE A 114 -3.30 -10.35 7.55
C ILE A 114 -3.08 -11.76 7.00
N ASP A 115 -3.38 -12.79 7.78
CA ASP A 115 -3.44 -14.17 7.31
C ASP A 115 -4.68 -14.32 6.42
N ALA A 116 -4.47 -14.63 5.15
CA ALA A 116 -5.51 -14.71 4.13
C ALA A 116 -6.12 -16.11 3.97
N THR A 117 -5.84 -17.03 4.88
CA THR A 117 -6.35 -18.42 4.83
C THR A 117 -7.69 -18.60 5.55
N GLY A 118 -8.21 -17.55 6.19
CA GLY A 118 -9.45 -17.56 6.94
C GLY A 118 -10.73 -17.54 6.09
N LYS A 119 -11.88 -17.52 6.77
CA LYS A 119 -13.21 -17.42 6.15
C LYS A 119 -14.14 -16.52 6.97
N GLY A 120 -15.01 -15.78 6.28
CA GLY A 120 -15.97 -14.88 6.91
C GLY A 120 -15.32 -13.62 7.48
N ASP A 121 -15.80 -13.09 8.60
CA ASP A 121 -15.19 -11.94 9.26
C ASP A 121 -14.00 -12.38 10.12
N VAL A 122 -12.79 -12.08 9.66
CA VAL A 122 -11.54 -12.50 10.28
C VAL A 122 -10.86 -11.37 11.09
N THR A 123 -11.52 -10.24 11.28
CA THR A 123 -10.97 -9.06 11.94
C THR A 123 -10.35 -9.36 13.31
N ALA A 124 -11.01 -10.19 14.11
CA ALA A 124 -10.56 -10.46 15.47
C ALA A 124 -9.45 -11.53 15.59
N THR A 125 -9.15 -12.26 14.51
CA THR A 125 -8.39 -13.51 14.60
C THR A 125 -7.19 -13.62 13.65
N HIS A 126 -7.16 -12.86 12.55
CA HIS A 126 -6.19 -13.07 11.48
C HIS A 126 -5.20 -11.91 11.27
N ALA A 127 -5.16 -10.92 12.16
CA ALA A 127 -4.04 -9.98 12.20
C ALA A 127 -2.79 -10.72 12.68
N VAL A 128 -1.81 -10.91 11.80
CA VAL A 128 -0.52 -11.52 12.15
C VAL A 128 0.31 -10.53 12.95
N TRP A 129 0.38 -9.29 12.46
CA TRP A 129 0.93 -8.15 13.17
C TRP A 129 0.28 -6.85 12.69
N HIS A 130 0.40 -5.83 13.50
CA HIS A 130 -0.18 -4.51 13.26
C HIS A 130 0.74 -3.41 13.82
N LEU A 131 0.98 -2.39 13.02
CA LEU A 131 1.55 -1.12 13.46
C LEU A 131 0.47 -0.05 13.34
N GLY A 132 0.38 0.85 14.32
CA GLY A 132 -0.63 1.89 14.29
C GLY A 132 -0.37 3.03 15.28
N GLY A 133 -1.17 4.06 15.19
CA GLY A 133 -1.05 5.23 16.06
C GLY A 133 0.27 5.98 15.85
N LYS A 134 1.13 6.00 16.89
CA LYS A 134 2.43 6.68 16.81
C LYS A 134 3.53 5.89 16.12
N GLU A 135 3.29 4.63 15.81
CA GLU A 135 4.29 3.74 15.20
C GLU A 135 4.30 3.82 13.68
N PHE A 136 3.19 4.22 13.08
CA PHE A 136 3.03 4.32 11.64
C PHE A 136 2.03 5.43 11.29
N ASN A 137 2.40 6.33 10.39
CA ASN A 137 1.52 7.41 9.96
C ASN A 137 0.66 6.97 8.77
N ARG A 138 -0.31 7.80 8.39
CA ARG A 138 -1.14 7.54 7.22
C ARG A 138 -0.30 7.37 5.96
N THR A 139 -0.70 6.45 5.09
CA THR A 139 0.04 6.16 3.87
C THR A 139 -0.88 5.99 2.66
N MET A 140 -0.37 6.37 1.50
CA MET A 140 -0.90 6.03 0.18
C MET A 140 0.02 5.05 -0.55
N SER A 141 1.17 4.76 0.04
CA SER A 141 2.21 3.92 -0.53
C SER A 141 1.80 2.44 -0.54
N THR A 142 2.03 1.79 -1.66
CA THR A 142 2.02 0.34 -1.79
C THR A 142 3.36 -0.21 -1.30
N ALA A 143 3.34 -1.21 -0.44
CA ALA A 143 4.57 -1.81 0.09
C ALA A 143 5.37 -2.53 -1.01
N ALA A 144 6.70 -2.47 -0.93
CA ALA A 144 7.60 -3.32 -1.69
C ALA A 144 8.20 -4.38 -0.75
N ILE A 145 8.28 -5.63 -1.20
CA ILE A 145 8.77 -6.75 -0.40
C ILE A 145 9.96 -7.39 -1.12
N ASP A 146 11.07 -7.53 -0.42
CA ASP A 146 12.28 -8.16 -0.92
C ASP A 146 13.07 -8.82 0.22
N ASP A 147 13.55 -10.04 0.03
CA ASP A 147 14.39 -10.82 0.95
C ASP A 147 13.94 -10.78 2.43
N GLY A 148 12.64 -11.02 2.68
CA GLY A 148 12.08 -11.04 4.03
C GLY A 148 11.97 -9.66 4.70
N LEU A 149 12.11 -8.60 3.93
CA LEU A 149 11.95 -7.22 4.35
C LEU A 149 10.80 -6.56 3.58
N MET A 150 10.10 -5.66 4.25
CA MET A 150 9.10 -4.79 3.66
C MET A 150 9.60 -3.36 3.69
N TYR A 151 9.43 -2.66 2.58
CA TYR A 151 9.68 -1.24 2.46
C TYR A 151 8.37 -0.52 2.16
N ILE A 152 8.07 0.51 2.92
CA ILE A 152 6.86 1.31 2.74
C ILE A 152 7.10 2.74 3.21
N THR A 153 6.60 3.72 2.46
CA THR A 153 6.64 5.12 2.84
C THR A 153 5.32 5.57 3.46
N ASP A 154 5.36 6.61 4.26
CA ASP A 154 4.16 7.31 4.72
C ASP A 154 4.10 8.75 4.17
N LEU A 155 2.96 9.39 4.35
CA LEU A 155 2.73 10.74 3.84
C LEU A 155 3.51 11.82 4.63
N SER A 156 4.04 11.47 5.80
CA SER A 156 4.89 12.37 6.59
C SER A 156 6.35 12.36 6.15
N GLY A 157 6.71 11.53 5.16
CA GLY A 157 8.06 11.49 4.59
C GLY A 157 8.96 10.38 5.12
N PHE A 158 8.43 9.47 5.94
CA PHE A 158 9.24 8.36 6.43
C PHE A 158 9.19 7.16 5.49
N LEU A 159 10.36 6.60 5.16
CA LEU A 159 10.51 5.27 4.62
C LEU A 159 10.83 4.30 5.76
N TYR A 160 10.03 3.28 5.92
CA TYR A 160 10.23 2.20 6.88
C TYR A 160 10.78 0.96 6.19
N CYS A 161 11.81 0.35 6.78
CA CYS A 161 12.18 -1.03 6.52
C CYS A 161 11.72 -1.87 7.70
N LEU A 162 10.88 -2.85 7.44
CA LEU A 162 10.29 -3.72 8.45
C LEU A 162 10.71 -5.16 8.21
N ASP A 163 10.87 -5.91 9.28
CA ASP A 163 10.96 -7.35 9.21
C ASP A 163 9.58 -7.92 8.83
N LEU A 164 9.51 -8.64 7.72
CA LEU A 164 8.25 -9.05 7.10
C LEU A 164 7.44 -9.99 8.00
N GLU A 165 8.12 -10.84 8.78
CA GLU A 165 7.46 -11.83 9.62
C GLU A 165 6.87 -11.21 10.88
N THR A 166 7.53 -10.23 11.46
CA THR A 166 7.22 -9.71 12.79
C THR A 166 6.64 -8.29 12.79
N GLY A 167 6.75 -7.58 11.67
CA GLY A 167 6.40 -6.16 11.56
C GLY A 167 7.35 -5.22 12.32
N LYS A 168 8.42 -5.74 12.93
CA LYS A 168 9.37 -4.91 13.69
C LYS A 168 10.16 -3.99 12.75
N LYS A 169 10.29 -2.72 13.16
CA LYS A 169 11.14 -1.75 12.44
C LYS A 169 12.59 -2.17 12.52
N VAL A 170 13.22 -2.37 11.36
CA VAL A 170 14.64 -2.63 11.20
C VAL A 170 15.39 -1.30 11.16
N TRP A 171 14.88 -0.36 10.35
CA TRP A 171 15.35 1.02 10.31
C TRP A 171 14.27 1.93 9.72
N THR A 172 14.46 3.24 9.85
CA THR A 172 13.61 4.29 9.29
C THR A 172 14.51 5.36 8.69
N TYR A 173 14.15 5.87 7.52
CA TYR A 173 14.77 7.02 6.86
C TYR A 173 13.74 8.15 6.78
N ASP A 174 14.16 9.38 7.07
CA ASP A 174 13.34 10.59 6.98
C ASP A 174 13.77 11.39 5.75
N ALA A 175 12.83 11.60 4.83
CA ALA A 175 13.04 12.39 3.62
C ALA A 175 12.84 13.89 3.86
N PHE A 176 12.31 14.28 5.03
CA PHE A 176 11.97 15.67 5.39
C PHE A 176 10.93 16.34 4.49
N ALA A 177 10.31 15.60 3.60
CA ALA A 177 9.26 16.06 2.69
C ALA A 177 8.18 14.98 2.52
N ALA A 178 6.96 15.34 2.16
CA ALA A 178 5.86 14.40 2.01
C ALA A 178 6.11 13.40 0.86
N VAL A 179 5.80 12.13 1.09
CA VAL A 179 5.91 11.08 0.07
C VAL A 179 4.52 10.57 -0.32
N TRP A 180 4.14 10.84 -1.56
CA TRP A 180 2.84 10.47 -2.14
C TRP A 180 2.89 9.15 -2.92
N GLY A 181 4.04 8.88 -3.53
CA GLY A 181 4.30 7.68 -4.31
C GLY A 181 4.64 6.47 -3.44
N SER A 182 4.83 5.35 -4.08
CA SER A 182 5.35 4.14 -3.45
C SER A 182 6.85 4.02 -3.65
N CYS A 183 7.52 3.24 -2.81
CA CYS A 183 8.89 2.84 -3.06
C CYS A 183 8.96 1.70 -4.09
N TYR A 184 10.08 1.62 -4.79
CA TYR A 184 10.40 0.57 -5.75
C TYR A 184 11.69 -0.12 -5.35
N VAL A 185 11.72 -1.45 -5.37
CA VAL A 185 12.92 -2.24 -5.03
C VAL A 185 13.41 -2.97 -6.27
N ALA A 186 14.65 -2.72 -6.65
CA ALA A 186 15.34 -3.39 -7.73
C ALA A 186 16.86 -3.35 -7.54
N ASP A 187 17.58 -4.37 -8.01
CA ASP A 187 19.04 -4.46 -7.99
C ASP A 187 19.66 -4.17 -6.61
N GLY A 188 19.02 -4.67 -5.54
CA GLY A 188 19.49 -4.46 -4.18
C GLY A 188 19.38 -3.01 -3.68
N LYS A 189 18.49 -2.21 -4.29
CA LYS A 189 18.26 -0.81 -3.95
C LYS A 189 16.77 -0.53 -3.76
N VAL A 190 16.48 0.44 -2.91
CA VAL A 190 15.15 1.02 -2.69
C VAL A 190 15.15 2.43 -3.25
N TYR A 191 14.19 2.73 -4.11
CA TYR A 191 14.00 4.02 -4.76
C TYR A 191 12.66 4.61 -4.34
N PHE A 192 12.61 5.88 -4.01
CA PHE A 192 11.36 6.64 -3.89
C PHE A 192 11.62 8.13 -4.12
N GLY A 193 10.57 8.88 -4.44
CA GLY A 193 10.63 10.31 -4.61
C GLY A 193 9.66 11.03 -3.68
N ASP A 194 9.92 12.29 -3.42
CA ASP A 194 9.16 13.14 -2.52
C ASP A 194 8.59 14.40 -3.18
N GLU A 195 7.87 15.20 -2.39
CA GLU A 195 7.20 16.42 -2.86
C GLU A 195 8.17 17.57 -3.16
N ASP A 196 9.37 17.59 -2.58
CA ASP A 196 10.41 18.58 -2.88
C ASP A 196 11.17 18.24 -4.16
N GLY A 197 10.94 17.06 -4.71
CA GLY A 197 11.52 16.59 -5.97
C GLY A 197 12.80 15.80 -5.80
N ASP A 198 13.12 15.39 -4.59
CA ASP A 198 14.26 14.54 -4.31
C ASP A 198 13.92 13.08 -4.55
N VAL A 199 14.84 12.36 -5.17
CA VAL A 199 14.82 10.90 -5.29
C VAL A 199 15.88 10.34 -4.38
N ALA A 200 15.45 9.66 -3.33
CA ALA A 200 16.35 8.93 -2.45
C ALA A 200 16.57 7.49 -2.96
N ILE A 201 17.82 7.07 -2.95
CA ILE A 201 18.25 5.72 -3.32
C ILE A 201 18.98 5.12 -2.12
N LEU A 202 18.39 4.11 -1.51
CA LEU A 202 18.98 3.41 -0.37
C LEU A 202 19.36 1.99 -0.79
N LYS A 203 20.33 1.42 -0.09
CA LYS A 203 20.64 0.01 -0.21
C LYS A 203 19.53 -0.83 0.44
N ALA A 204 19.00 -1.79 -0.30
CA ALA A 204 18.07 -2.77 0.27
C ALA A 204 18.80 -3.67 1.26
N GLY A 205 18.19 -3.95 2.42
CA GLY A 205 18.76 -4.81 3.44
C GLY A 205 18.53 -4.32 4.87
N ARG A 206 19.06 -5.06 5.83
CA ARG A 206 18.85 -4.81 7.27
C ARG A 206 19.63 -3.64 7.85
N LYS A 207 20.55 -3.04 7.09
CA LYS A 207 21.31 -1.85 7.51
C LYS A 207 20.92 -0.67 6.64
N MET A 208 20.50 0.43 7.26
CA MET A 208 20.23 1.68 6.54
C MET A 208 21.54 2.22 5.94
N GLU A 209 21.54 2.46 4.65
CA GLU A 209 22.64 3.05 3.92
C GLU A 209 22.06 3.89 2.75
N LEU A 210 22.15 5.19 2.85
CA LEU A 210 21.79 6.11 1.77
C LEU A 210 22.91 6.09 0.73
N LEU A 211 22.57 5.72 -0.50
CA LEU A 211 23.52 5.65 -1.62
C LEU A 211 23.58 6.96 -2.40
N ALA A 212 22.43 7.58 -2.61
CA ALA A 212 22.30 8.86 -3.30
C ALA A 212 20.98 9.54 -2.94
N GLU A 213 20.98 10.85 -3.05
CA GLU A 213 19.80 11.72 -3.05
C GLU A 213 19.96 12.72 -4.17
N ILE A 214 19.00 12.80 -5.08
CA ILE A 214 19.12 13.53 -6.33
C ILE A 214 17.85 14.35 -6.55
N ASN A 215 17.98 15.68 -6.57
CA ASN A 215 16.85 16.55 -6.89
C ASN A 215 16.57 16.56 -8.40
N MET A 216 15.34 16.22 -8.77
CA MET A 216 14.86 16.14 -10.16
C MET A 216 14.21 17.44 -10.66
N GLY A 217 14.26 18.49 -9.85
CA GLY A 217 13.82 19.85 -10.22
C GLY A 217 12.33 20.12 -10.06
N SER A 218 11.52 19.14 -9.74
CA SER A 218 10.10 19.31 -9.37
C SER A 218 9.55 18.07 -8.67
N ALA A 219 8.47 18.25 -7.90
CA ALA A 219 7.83 17.23 -7.08
C ALA A 219 7.65 15.87 -7.79
N ILE A 220 7.87 14.80 -7.05
CA ILE A 220 7.70 13.40 -7.49
C ILE A 220 6.55 12.78 -6.73
N TYR A 221 5.42 12.62 -7.41
CA TYR A 221 4.21 12.01 -6.85
C TYR A 221 4.03 10.55 -7.30
N THR A 222 4.94 10.05 -8.12
CA THR A 222 4.83 8.74 -8.75
C THR A 222 5.80 7.74 -8.15
N THR A 223 5.53 6.46 -8.37
CA THR A 223 6.45 5.38 -8.04
C THR A 223 7.50 5.23 -9.14
N PRO A 224 8.81 5.22 -8.85
CA PRO A 224 9.83 4.83 -9.81
C PRO A 224 9.59 3.41 -10.32
N ILE A 225 9.98 3.13 -11.57
CA ILE A 225 9.80 1.80 -12.17
C ILE A 225 10.99 1.44 -13.05
N GLY A 226 11.48 0.20 -12.96
CA GLY A 226 12.55 -0.32 -13.80
C GLY A 226 12.01 -1.27 -14.87
N VAL A 227 12.40 -1.06 -16.13
CA VAL A 227 12.06 -1.93 -17.27
C VAL A 227 13.28 -2.06 -18.17
N ASP A 228 13.69 -3.27 -18.49
CA ASP A 228 14.77 -3.58 -19.45
C ASP A 228 16.07 -2.79 -19.21
N GLY A 229 16.48 -2.67 -17.93
CA GLY A 229 17.69 -1.96 -17.53
C GLY A 229 17.57 -0.42 -17.55
N VAL A 230 16.38 0.11 -17.72
CA VAL A 230 16.09 1.55 -17.67
C VAL A 230 15.22 1.85 -16.46
N LEU A 231 15.64 2.81 -15.62
CA LEU A 231 14.84 3.34 -14.53
C LEU A 231 14.05 4.56 -15.02
N TYR A 232 12.74 4.50 -14.89
CA TYR A 232 11.83 5.60 -15.21
C TYR A 232 11.36 6.28 -13.93
N ILE A 233 11.46 7.60 -13.92
CA ILE A 233 10.99 8.46 -12.82
C ILE A 233 10.19 9.59 -13.45
N ALA A 234 8.95 9.78 -13.00
CA ALA A 234 8.13 10.89 -13.44
C ALA A 234 8.02 11.94 -12.34
N SER A 235 8.56 13.12 -12.60
CA SER A 235 8.26 14.30 -11.80
C SER A 235 6.98 14.98 -12.31
N ARG A 236 6.54 16.05 -11.67
CA ARG A 236 5.30 16.75 -12.01
C ARG A 236 5.19 17.11 -13.51
N ASN A 237 6.29 17.35 -14.19
CA ASN A 237 6.31 17.86 -15.56
C ASN A 237 7.31 17.16 -16.50
N THR A 238 8.05 16.17 -16.02
CA THR A 238 9.10 15.50 -16.79
C THR A 238 9.13 14.00 -16.51
N LEU A 239 9.23 13.21 -17.56
CA LEU A 239 9.54 11.78 -17.46
C LEU A 239 11.04 11.60 -17.76
N PHE A 240 11.77 11.08 -16.78
CA PHE A 240 13.17 10.71 -16.89
C PHE A 240 13.29 9.23 -17.23
N ALA A 241 14.18 8.90 -18.18
CA ALA A 241 14.58 7.53 -18.50
C ALA A 241 16.10 7.45 -18.27
N ILE A 242 16.50 6.70 -17.25
CA ILE A 242 17.88 6.64 -16.75
C ILE A 242 18.39 5.22 -16.99
N ALA A 243 19.46 5.10 -17.79
CA ALA A 243 20.16 3.85 -18.05
C ALA A 243 21.63 3.99 -17.69
N GLU A 244 22.31 2.87 -17.45
CA GLU A 244 23.77 2.90 -17.35
C GLU A 244 24.39 3.46 -18.62
N GLY A 245 25.35 4.39 -18.45
CA GLY A 245 26.11 4.94 -19.57
C GLY A 245 26.91 3.84 -20.29
N LYS A 246 26.84 3.82 -21.61
CA LYS A 246 27.73 2.99 -22.44
C LYS A 246 29.11 3.58 -22.50
#